data_a692f1f3cf3d06134d1a3c96f77bb310
#
_entry.id   a692f1f3cf3d06134d1a3c96f77bb310
#
_cell.length_a   1.000
_cell.length_b   1.000
_cell.length_c   1.000
_cell.angle_alpha   90.00
_cell.angle_beta   90.00
_cell.angle_gamma   90.00
#
_symmetry.space_group_name_H-M   'P 1'
#
loop_
_entity.id
_entity.type
_entity.pdbx_description
1 polymer ?
#
loop_
_entity_poly.entity_id
_entity_poly.type
_entity_poly.pdbx_seq_one_letter_code
_entity_poly.pdbx_strand_id
1 'polypeptide(L)'
;RDIRFDLNRIEGYRNFCNKLWNAARFVTLNTENIAHNSNPSPQESLLLPDLWIQSKLHLLLQSIEKNIKIYRIDLVANSLYEFVWNDFCDWYLELTKSILYSTDHFSDDNKKQTKVNLLNVLDKVLRALHPIIPFITEEIWKSFNFVSSKRSIMVSSYPKKESLCYDKITIHKIEWMQSFVTNIRQIRSEMNIAPKVQIPILLQDASEGDLNLLNETSVFIKDMANVYEIKTITDAPPLSAISLLGGMKILIPLAGLIDIESERKRLEKKLIQIQNNLSSVNQRLENKNFKSKAPKDVVENLVSQSELLSQDKIKIERQIEMMSLS
;
A
#
# COMPACT_ATOMS: atom_id res chain seq x y z
N ARG A 1 -12.47 -17.57 -27.55
CA ARG A 1 -12.06 -16.17 -27.39
C ARG A 1 -10.55 -16.09 -27.56
N ASP A 2 -10.07 -15.36 -28.57
CA ASP A 2 -8.65 -15.26 -28.83
C ASP A 2 -7.98 -14.42 -27.76
N ILE A 3 -6.86 -14.91 -27.22
CA ILE A 3 -6.04 -14.17 -26.24
C ILE A 3 -5.08 -13.30 -27.05
N ARG A 4 -5.22 -11.99 -26.96
CA ARG A 4 -4.24 -11.05 -27.54
C ARG A 4 -2.94 -11.08 -26.71
N PHE A 5 -1.85 -11.36 -27.40
CA PHE A 5 -0.51 -11.25 -26.80
C PHE A 5 -0.17 -9.77 -26.57
N ASP A 6 0.16 -9.41 -25.32
CA ASP A 6 0.49 -8.04 -24.91
C ASP A 6 1.83 -8.04 -24.18
N LEU A 7 2.83 -7.42 -24.78
CA LEU A 7 4.18 -7.31 -24.22
C LEU A 7 4.23 -6.53 -22.91
N ASN A 8 3.35 -5.52 -22.73
CA ASN A 8 3.29 -4.73 -21.50
C ASN A 8 2.86 -5.58 -20.29
N ARG A 9 1.98 -6.56 -20.52
CA ARG A 9 1.59 -7.52 -19.47
C ARG A 9 2.75 -8.41 -19.03
N ILE A 10 3.59 -8.83 -19.97
CA ILE A 10 4.79 -9.63 -19.65
C ILE A 10 5.75 -8.84 -18.76
N GLU A 11 5.92 -7.55 -19.05
CA GLU A 11 6.73 -6.68 -18.21
C GLU A 11 6.16 -6.56 -16.78
N GLY A 12 4.86 -6.44 -16.63
CA GLY A 12 4.17 -6.46 -15.33
C GLY A 12 4.45 -7.74 -14.53
N TYR A 13 4.37 -8.91 -15.18
CA TYR A 13 4.64 -10.20 -14.52
C TYR A 13 6.13 -10.36 -14.17
N ARG A 14 7.05 -9.89 -15.02
CA ARG A 14 8.48 -9.83 -14.67
C ARG A 14 8.71 -8.97 -13.42
N ASN A 15 8.06 -7.81 -13.33
CA ASN A 15 8.16 -6.93 -12.17
C ASN A 15 7.59 -7.58 -10.91
N PHE A 16 6.53 -8.38 -11.02
CA PHE A 16 6.02 -9.18 -9.92
C PHE A 16 7.05 -10.20 -9.41
N CYS A 17 7.68 -10.95 -10.31
CA CYS A 17 8.74 -11.90 -9.95
C CYS A 17 9.92 -11.20 -9.27
N ASN A 18 10.36 -10.06 -9.79
CA ASN A 18 11.42 -9.25 -9.17
C ASN A 18 11.02 -8.76 -7.77
N LYS A 19 9.76 -8.35 -7.58
CA LYS A 19 9.26 -7.92 -6.28
C LYS A 19 9.24 -9.06 -5.27
N LEU A 20 8.75 -10.24 -5.67
CA LEU A 20 8.77 -11.45 -4.84
C LEU A 20 10.19 -11.86 -4.45
N TRP A 21 11.14 -11.83 -5.40
CA TRP A 21 12.56 -12.11 -5.15
C TRP A 21 13.17 -11.17 -4.13
N ASN A 22 12.92 -9.86 -4.28
CA ASN A 22 13.42 -8.85 -3.34
C ASN A 22 12.78 -8.98 -1.96
N ALA A 23 11.49 -9.33 -1.88
CA ALA A 23 10.81 -9.65 -0.63
C ALA A 23 11.45 -10.85 0.07
N ALA A 24 11.71 -11.94 -0.65
CA ALA A 24 12.41 -13.10 -0.13
C ALA A 24 13.81 -12.75 0.38
N ARG A 25 14.57 -11.97 -0.39
CA ARG A 25 15.90 -11.47 0.03
C ARG A 25 15.83 -10.65 1.33
N PHE A 26 14.81 -9.78 1.48
CA PHE A 26 14.59 -9.05 2.73
C PHE A 26 14.35 -10.00 3.90
N VAL A 27 13.52 -11.02 3.71
CA VAL A 27 13.26 -12.04 4.74
C VAL A 27 14.55 -12.77 5.09
N THR A 28 15.33 -13.23 4.12
CA THR A 28 16.62 -13.90 4.36
C THR A 28 17.52 -13.06 5.26
N LEU A 29 17.78 -11.80 4.87
CA LEU A 29 18.69 -10.91 5.62
C LEU A 29 18.24 -10.65 7.06
N ASN A 30 16.95 -10.70 7.34
CA ASN A 30 16.41 -10.42 8.67
C ASN A 30 16.20 -11.68 9.52
N THR A 31 16.34 -12.88 8.95
CA THR A 31 16.01 -14.14 9.65
C THR A 31 17.15 -15.16 9.71
N GLU A 32 18.38 -14.75 9.35
CA GLU A 32 19.56 -15.63 9.30
C GLU A 32 19.79 -16.43 10.59
N ASN A 33 19.43 -15.88 11.77
CA ASN A 33 19.65 -16.48 13.07
C ASN A 33 18.41 -17.23 13.62
N ILE A 34 17.41 -17.48 12.77
CA ILE A 34 16.17 -18.15 13.19
C ILE A 34 16.16 -19.58 12.64
N ALA A 35 15.91 -20.56 13.52
CA ALA A 35 15.73 -21.94 13.08
C ALA A 35 14.41 -22.06 12.26
N HIS A 36 14.51 -22.54 11.03
CA HIS A 36 13.38 -22.66 10.10
C HIS A 36 12.25 -23.60 10.58
N ASN A 37 12.52 -24.44 11.58
CA ASN A 37 11.54 -25.33 12.21
C ASN A 37 10.95 -24.75 13.51
N SER A 38 11.11 -23.44 13.75
CA SER A 38 10.48 -22.80 14.91
C SER A 38 8.96 -22.89 14.78
N ASN A 39 8.31 -23.41 15.83
CA ASN A 39 6.86 -23.47 15.88
C ASN A 39 6.28 -22.04 15.78
N PRO A 40 5.17 -21.85 15.04
CA PRO A 40 4.49 -20.57 15.03
C PRO A 40 4.10 -20.18 16.46
N SER A 41 4.30 -18.92 16.78
CA SER A 41 3.95 -18.37 18.09
C SER A 41 2.43 -18.47 18.31
N PRO A 42 1.98 -18.68 19.57
CA PRO A 42 0.57 -18.61 19.92
C PRO A 42 -0.03 -17.26 19.48
N GLN A 43 -1.31 -17.24 19.14
CA GLN A 43 -1.98 -16.03 18.67
C GLN A 43 -1.83 -14.84 19.62
N GLU A 44 -1.89 -15.11 20.92
CA GLU A 44 -1.78 -14.11 22.00
C GLU A 44 -0.43 -13.39 22.07
N SER A 45 0.60 -13.97 21.46
CA SER A 45 1.95 -13.39 21.43
C SER A 45 2.28 -12.66 20.13
N LEU A 46 1.39 -12.71 19.13
CA LEU A 46 1.61 -12.06 17.85
C LEU A 46 1.35 -10.55 17.96
N LEU A 47 2.24 -9.75 17.38
CA LEU A 47 2.03 -8.32 17.22
C LEU A 47 0.94 -8.04 16.19
N LEU A 48 0.38 -6.84 16.26
CA LEU A 48 -0.73 -6.40 15.39
C LEU A 48 -0.45 -6.65 13.88
N PRO A 49 0.72 -6.31 13.30
CA PRO A 49 1.04 -6.62 11.91
C PRO A 49 1.12 -8.12 11.61
N ASP A 50 1.65 -8.91 12.56
CA ASP A 50 1.82 -10.35 12.39
C ASP A 50 0.47 -11.07 12.36
N LEU A 51 -0.43 -10.69 13.26
CA LEU A 51 -1.80 -11.22 13.30
C LEU A 51 -2.60 -10.78 12.08
N TRP A 52 -2.41 -9.54 11.62
CA TRP A 52 -3.05 -9.01 10.43
C TRP A 52 -2.67 -9.81 9.17
N ILE A 53 -1.37 -10.03 8.93
CA ILE A 53 -0.95 -10.73 7.70
C ILE A 53 -1.39 -12.20 7.72
N GLN A 54 -1.42 -12.86 8.89
CA GLN A 54 -1.98 -14.20 9.01
C GLN A 54 -3.48 -14.20 8.72
N SER A 55 -4.21 -13.21 9.21
CA SER A 55 -5.65 -13.06 8.94
C SER A 55 -5.93 -12.82 7.45
N LYS A 56 -5.13 -11.99 6.78
CA LYS A 56 -5.22 -11.76 5.33
C LYS A 56 -4.88 -13.02 4.54
N LEU A 57 -3.85 -13.77 4.95
CA LEU A 57 -3.48 -15.05 4.33
C LEU A 57 -4.56 -16.13 4.54
N HIS A 58 -5.21 -16.16 5.71
CA HIS A 58 -6.37 -17.03 5.96
C HIS A 58 -7.50 -16.74 4.95
N LEU A 59 -7.87 -15.48 4.76
CA LEU A 59 -8.90 -15.07 3.79
C LEU A 59 -8.50 -15.39 2.36
N LEU A 60 -7.23 -15.20 2.00
CA LEU A 60 -6.69 -15.58 0.70
C LEU A 60 -6.89 -17.07 0.45
N LEU A 61 -6.47 -17.94 1.38
CA LEU A 61 -6.59 -19.40 1.24
C LEU A 61 -8.06 -19.84 1.15
N GLN A 62 -8.95 -19.18 1.90
CA GLN A 62 -10.40 -19.41 1.79
C GLN A 62 -10.93 -19.03 0.40
N SER A 63 -10.49 -17.89 -0.14
CA SER A 63 -10.85 -17.45 -1.51
C SER A 63 -10.34 -18.42 -2.57
N ILE A 64 -9.09 -18.87 -2.44
CA ILE A 64 -8.48 -19.85 -3.35
C ILE A 64 -9.27 -21.14 -3.35
N GLU A 65 -9.59 -21.71 -2.18
CA GLU A 65 -10.38 -22.93 -2.07
C GLU A 65 -11.74 -22.80 -2.78
N LYS A 66 -12.43 -21.67 -2.58
CA LYS A 66 -13.70 -21.38 -3.25
C LYS A 66 -13.54 -21.32 -4.77
N ASN A 67 -12.54 -20.58 -5.26
CA ASN A 67 -12.35 -20.31 -6.68
C ASN A 67 -11.85 -21.55 -7.44
N ILE A 68 -11.05 -22.41 -6.83
CA ILE A 68 -10.65 -23.70 -7.42
C ILE A 68 -11.88 -24.59 -7.63
N LYS A 69 -12.80 -24.67 -6.64
CA LYS A 69 -14.02 -25.49 -6.74
C LYS A 69 -14.92 -25.12 -7.93
N ILE A 70 -14.88 -23.88 -8.35
CA ILE A 70 -15.65 -23.36 -9.49
C ILE A 70 -14.79 -23.13 -10.75
N TYR A 71 -13.57 -23.68 -10.76
CA TYR A 71 -12.60 -23.60 -11.88
C TYR A 71 -12.23 -22.17 -12.31
N ARG A 72 -12.30 -21.18 -11.42
CA ARG A 72 -11.91 -19.79 -11.67
C ARG A 72 -10.43 -19.55 -11.31
N ILE A 73 -9.55 -20.20 -12.08
CA ILE A 73 -8.09 -20.09 -11.89
C ILE A 73 -7.58 -18.66 -12.12
N ASP A 74 -8.27 -17.89 -12.95
CA ASP A 74 -8.02 -16.47 -13.15
C ASP A 74 -8.17 -15.68 -11.84
N LEU A 75 -9.21 -15.95 -11.05
CA LEU A 75 -9.42 -15.31 -9.74
C LEU A 75 -8.40 -15.79 -8.70
N VAL A 76 -7.97 -17.05 -8.78
CA VAL A 76 -6.91 -17.57 -7.91
C VAL A 76 -5.60 -16.81 -8.16
N ALA A 77 -5.20 -16.67 -9.43
CA ALA A 77 -3.98 -15.97 -9.80
C ALA A 77 -4.02 -14.48 -9.40
N ASN A 78 -5.16 -13.79 -9.62
CA ASN A 78 -5.34 -12.40 -9.22
C ASN A 78 -5.29 -12.22 -7.71
N SER A 79 -5.97 -13.07 -6.93
CA SER A 79 -5.97 -12.97 -5.46
C SER A 79 -4.56 -13.19 -4.88
N LEU A 80 -3.78 -14.14 -5.44
CA LEU A 80 -2.39 -14.36 -5.07
C LEU A 80 -1.51 -13.15 -5.42
N TYR A 81 -1.70 -12.59 -6.61
CA TYR A 81 -0.97 -11.40 -7.05
C TYR A 81 -1.23 -10.21 -6.11
N GLU A 82 -2.51 -9.91 -5.83
CA GLU A 82 -2.90 -8.80 -4.97
C GLU A 82 -2.37 -8.96 -3.55
N PHE A 83 -2.50 -10.14 -2.96
CA PHE A 83 -1.97 -10.40 -1.62
C PHE A 83 -0.45 -10.21 -1.55
N VAL A 84 0.30 -10.78 -2.51
CA VAL A 84 1.77 -10.67 -2.49
C VAL A 84 2.22 -9.24 -2.74
N TRP A 85 1.61 -8.58 -3.73
CA TRP A 85 2.02 -7.23 -4.10
C TRP A 85 1.65 -6.22 -3.02
N ASN A 86 0.37 -6.18 -2.63
CA ASN A 86 -0.15 -5.15 -1.72
C ASN A 86 0.05 -5.55 -0.25
N ASP A 87 -0.59 -6.66 0.19
CA ASP A 87 -0.62 -6.98 1.62
C ASP A 87 0.77 -7.39 2.14
N PHE A 88 1.46 -8.30 1.44
CA PHE A 88 2.75 -8.79 1.91
C PHE A 88 3.88 -7.79 1.67
N CYS A 89 4.10 -7.36 0.41
CA CYS A 89 5.26 -6.53 0.08
C CYS A 89 5.10 -5.06 0.47
N ASP A 90 3.96 -4.41 0.14
CA ASP A 90 3.81 -2.97 0.33
C ASP A 90 3.48 -2.59 1.77
N TRP A 91 2.83 -3.50 2.52
CA TRP A 91 2.42 -3.20 3.89
C TRP A 91 3.15 -4.05 4.93
N TYR A 92 3.03 -5.38 4.87
CA TYR A 92 3.55 -6.21 5.95
C TYR A 92 5.07 -6.08 6.10
N LEU A 93 5.84 -6.16 5.00
CA LEU A 93 7.29 -5.99 5.09
C LEU A 93 7.69 -4.61 5.60
N GLU A 94 6.97 -3.56 5.25
CA GLU A 94 7.25 -2.21 5.77
C GLU A 94 6.91 -2.10 7.27
N LEU A 95 5.78 -2.66 7.71
CA LEU A 95 5.41 -2.71 9.12
C LEU A 95 6.42 -3.53 9.96
N THR A 96 6.96 -4.61 9.40
CA THR A 96 8.00 -5.39 10.11
C THR A 96 9.29 -4.60 10.27
N LYS A 97 9.62 -3.66 9.39
CA LYS A 97 10.80 -2.79 9.58
C LYS A 97 10.67 -1.93 10.83
N SER A 98 9.48 -1.38 11.10
CA SER A 98 9.22 -0.63 12.34
C SER A 98 9.45 -1.46 13.58
N ILE A 99 9.20 -2.78 13.52
CA ILE A 99 9.45 -3.70 14.64
C ILE A 99 10.94 -4.08 14.73
N LEU A 100 11.52 -4.56 13.61
CA LEU A 100 12.84 -5.15 13.59
C LEU A 100 13.97 -4.14 13.83
N TYR A 101 13.79 -2.91 13.38
CA TYR A 101 14.78 -1.84 13.48
C TYR A 101 14.51 -0.85 14.62
N SER A 102 13.44 -1.05 15.38
CA SER A 102 13.17 -0.27 16.58
C SER A 102 14.24 -0.45 17.62
N THR A 103 14.66 0.65 18.27
CA THR A 103 15.58 0.61 19.42
C THR A 103 14.84 0.43 20.75
N ASP A 104 13.65 1.04 20.88
CA ASP A 104 13.03 1.25 22.20
C ASP A 104 11.59 0.70 22.34
N HIS A 105 10.88 0.50 21.22
CA HIS A 105 9.43 0.19 21.27
C HIS A 105 9.11 -1.30 21.34
N PHE A 106 10.00 -2.18 20.89
CA PHE A 106 9.75 -3.62 20.78
C PHE A 106 10.87 -4.42 21.42
N SER A 107 10.50 -5.40 22.27
CA SER A 107 11.45 -6.30 22.91
C SER A 107 12.12 -7.24 21.90
N ASP A 108 13.25 -7.85 22.30
CA ASP A 108 13.93 -8.86 21.48
C ASP A 108 13.05 -10.07 21.20
N ASP A 109 12.16 -10.43 22.14
CA ASP A 109 11.18 -11.50 21.94
C ASP A 109 10.15 -11.12 20.88
N ASN A 110 9.64 -9.89 20.89
CA ASN A 110 8.76 -9.38 19.84
C ASN A 110 9.43 -9.47 18.47
N LYS A 111 10.68 -8.99 18.35
CA LYS A 111 11.46 -9.06 17.10
C LYS A 111 11.67 -10.49 16.66
N LYS A 112 11.99 -11.40 17.58
CA LYS A 112 12.17 -12.83 17.29
C LYS A 112 10.88 -13.46 16.78
N GLN A 113 9.75 -13.17 17.42
CA GLN A 113 8.43 -13.66 16.98
C GLN A 113 8.06 -13.17 15.59
N THR A 114 8.25 -11.88 15.31
CA THR A 114 8.04 -11.32 13.97
C THR A 114 8.93 -11.99 12.93
N LYS A 115 10.21 -12.30 13.25
CA LYS A 115 11.10 -13.05 12.34
C LYS A 115 10.59 -14.47 12.06
N VAL A 116 10.12 -15.17 13.08
CA VAL A 116 9.49 -16.50 12.92
C VAL A 116 8.23 -16.40 12.06
N ASN A 117 7.39 -15.39 12.31
CA ASN A 117 6.18 -15.16 11.51
C ASN A 117 6.50 -14.83 10.04
N LEU A 118 7.52 -14.00 9.78
CA LEU A 118 8.00 -13.70 8.43
C LEU A 118 8.34 -14.96 7.64
N LEU A 119 9.10 -15.88 8.25
CA LEU A 119 9.45 -17.17 7.63
C LEU A 119 8.22 -18.04 7.37
N ASN A 120 7.34 -18.16 8.37
CA ASN A 120 6.12 -18.97 8.27
C ASN A 120 5.16 -18.45 7.19
N VAL A 121 4.99 -17.12 7.09
CA VAL A 121 4.15 -16.50 6.06
C VAL A 121 4.76 -16.68 4.68
N LEU A 122 6.07 -16.44 4.53
CA LEU A 122 6.76 -16.61 3.25
C LEU A 122 6.68 -18.06 2.77
N ASP A 123 6.92 -19.06 3.63
CA ASP A 123 6.77 -20.47 3.28
C ASP A 123 5.37 -20.79 2.72
N LYS A 124 4.31 -20.34 3.42
CA LYS A 124 2.93 -20.54 2.98
C LYS A 124 2.60 -19.83 1.68
N VAL A 125 3.09 -18.61 1.51
CA VAL A 125 2.93 -17.82 0.27
C VAL A 125 3.59 -18.52 -0.90
N LEU A 126 4.84 -18.99 -0.75
CA LEU A 126 5.55 -19.70 -1.80
C LEU A 126 4.83 -20.99 -2.21
N ARG A 127 4.34 -21.77 -1.22
CA ARG A 127 3.56 -22.99 -1.50
C ARG A 127 2.23 -22.69 -2.16
N ALA A 128 1.57 -21.59 -1.81
CA ALA A 128 0.31 -21.17 -2.45
C ALA A 128 0.53 -20.69 -3.90
N LEU A 129 1.64 -20.02 -4.18
CA LEU A 129 2.01 -19.53 -5.51
C LEU A 129 2.55 -20.62 -6.44
N HIS A 130 3.13 -21.70 -5.88
CA HIS A 130 3.87 -22.68 -6.65
C HIS A 130 3.11 -23.29 -7.84
N PRO A 131 1.82 -23.59 -7.76
CA PRO A 131 1.06 -24.08 -8.92
C PRO A 131 0.95 -23.09 -10.08
N ILE A 132 1.16 -21.78 -9.83
CA ILE A 132 1.04 -20.71 -10.84
C ILE A 132 2.41 -20.32 -11.39
N ILE A 133 3.43 -20.17 -10.52
CA ILE A 133 4.78 -19.73 -10.88
C ILE A 133 5.85 -20.65 -10.28
N PRO A 134 5.96 -21.90 -10.76
CA PRO A 134 6.73 -22.97 -10.10
C PRO A 134 8.24 -22.69 -10.00
N PHE A 135 8.85 -22.08 -11.01
CA PHE A 135 10.31 -21.97 -11.07
C PHE A 135 10.86 -21.03 -9.99
N ILE A 136 10.35 -19.80 -9.90
CA ILE A 136 10.84 -18.83 -8.93
C ILE A 136 10.51 -19.24 -7.49
N THR A 137 9.34 -19.85 -7.27
CA THR A 137 8.95 -20.30 -5.93
C THR A 137 9.81 -21.47 -5.46
N GLU A 138 10.16 -22.41 -6.33
CA GLU A 138 11.10 -23.50 -6.04
C GLU A 138 12.49 -22.96 -5.67
N GLU A 139 13.01 -22.02 -6.46
CA GLU A 139 14.34 -21.44 -6.25
C GLU A 139 14.43 -20.69 -4.92
N ILE A 140 13.44 -19.83 -4.64
CA ILE A 140 13.36 -19.11 -3.36
C ILE A 140 13.23 -20.11 -2.21
N TRP A 141 12.32 -21.09 -2.31
CA TRP A 141 12.04 -22.02 -1.24
C TRP A 141 13.23 -22.89 -0.86
N LYS A 142 14.03 -23.32 -1.86
CA LYS A 142 15.29 -24.05 -1.65
C LYS A 142 16.32 -23.21 -0.91
N SER A 143 16.41 -21.91 -1.21
CA SER A 143 17.39 -21.03 -0.57
C SER A 143 17.16 -20.89 0.95
N PHE A 144 15.93 -21.09 1.43
CA PHE A 144 15.58 -21.01 2.85
C PHE A 144 15.74 -22.33 3.61
N ASN A 145 15.97 -23.48 2.95
CA ASN A 145 16.03 -24.80 3.60
C ASN A 145 14.83 -25.07 4.54
N PHE A 146 13.61 -24.67 4.14
CA PHE A 146 12.39 -24.84 4.95
C PHE A 146 12.12 -26.28 5.40
N VAL A 147 12.72 -27.24 4.74
CA VAL A 147 12.68 -28.65 5.11
C VAL A 147 14.09 -29.22 5.10
N SER A 148 14.49 -29.88 6.19
CA SER A 148 15.80 -30.52 6.36
C SER A 148 16.11 -31.67 5.37
N SER A 149 15.12 -32.12 4.60
CA SER A 149 15.29 -33.06 3.48
C SER A 149 15.34 -32.30 2.16
N LYS A 150 16.23 -32.67 1.25
CA LYS A 150 16.41 -32.13 -0.12
C LYS A 150 15.14 -32.31 -1.01
N ARG A 151 13.94 -32.15 -0.46
CA ARG A 151 12.67 -32.31 -1.18
C ARG A 151 12.33 -31.00 -1.90
N SER A 152 11.66 -31.11 -3.03
CA SER A 152 11.10 -29.99 -3.75
C SER A 152 9.85 -29.45 -3.05
N ILE A 153 9.54 -28.16 -3.18
CA ILE A 153 8.28 -27.54 -2.76
C ILE A 153 7.08 -28.25 -3.42
N MET A 154 7.25 -28.83 -4.61
CA MET A 154 6.23 -29.55 -5.39
C MET A 154 5.59 -30.69 -4.59
N VAL A 155 6.34 -31.36 -3.72
CA VAL A 155 5.84 -32.48 -2.88
C VAL A 155 5.41 -32.04 -1.48
N SER A 156 5.46 -30.73 -1.21
CA SER A 156 5.01 -30.16 0.05
C SER A 156 3.49 -30.00 0.07
N SER A 157 2.88 -30.15 1.24
CA SER A 157 1.44 -29.95 1.40
C SER A 157 1.02 -28.53 1.04
N TYR A 158 -0.08 -28.35 0.31
CA TYR A 158 -0.66 -27.02 0.09
C TYR A 158 -1.03 -26.39 1.44
N PRO A 159 -0.83 -25.07 1.63
CA PRO A 159 -1.11 -24.42 2.90
C PRO A 159 -2.61 -24.46 3.24
N LYS A 160 -2.92 -24.71 4.50
CA LYS A 160 -4.30 -24.77 5.01
C LYS A 160 -4.61 -23.55 5.85
N LYS A 161 -5.80 -22.97 5.66
CA LYS A 161 -6.26 -21.78 6.40
C LYS A 161 -6.37 -22.02 7.92
N GLU A 162 -6.71 -23.27 8.31
CA GLU A 162 -6.84 -23.68 9.71
C GLU A 162 -5.51 -23.61 10.49
N SER A 163 -4.38 -23.55 9.79
CA SER A 163 -3.05 -23.36 10.38
C SER A 163 -2.68 -21.88 10.65
N LEU A 164 -3.61 -20.96 10.44
CA LEU A 164 -3.41 -19.51 10.53
C LEU A 164 -4.37 -18.91 11.55
N CYS A 165 -3.91 -17.89 12.25
CA CYS A 165 -4.78 -17.06 13.06
C CYS A 165 -5.71 -16.23 12.17
N TYR A 166 -6.93 -15.98 12.65
CA TYR A 166 -7.89 -15.10 11.99
C TYR A 166 -8.54 -14.18 13.00
N ASP A 167 -8.40 -12.88 12.80
CA ASP A 167 -9.03 -11.85 13.61
C ASP A 167 -9.51 -10.69 12.74
N LYS A 168 -10.83 -10.53 12.67
CA LYS A 168 -11.47 -9.47 11.90
C LYS A 168 -11.23 -8.07 12.50
N ILE A 169 -11.08 -7.99 13.82
CA ILE A 169 -10.81 -6.71 14.51
C ILE A 169 -9.44 -6.18 14.10
N THR A 170 -8.44 -7.02 14.09
CA THR A 170 -7.08 -6.68 13.64
C THR A 170 -7.06 -6.21 12.19
N ILE A 171 -7.83 -6.86 11.31
CA ILE A 171 -7.95 -6.41 9.90
C ILE A 171 -8.47 -4.98 9.86
N HIS A 172 -9.56 -4.68 10.56
CA HIS A 172 -10.13 -3.33 10.59
C HIS A 172 -9.15 -2.27 11.15
N LYS A 173 -8.40 -2.60 12.21
CA LYS A 173 -7.40 -1.69 12.80
C LYS A 173 -6.31 -1.32 11.79
N ILE A 174 -5.76 -2.31 11.08
CA ILE A 174 -4.72 -2.06 10.08
C ILE A 174 -5.29 -1.34 8.85
N GLU A 175 -6.48 -1.67 8.37
CA GLU A 175 -7.12 -0.97 7.25
C GLU A 175 -7.39 0.51 7.55
N TRP A 176 -7.81 0.82 8.79
CA TRP A 176 -7.92 2.21 9.26
C TRP A 176 -6.56 2.90 9.25
N MET A 177 -5.52 2.26 9.80
CA MET A 177 -4.14 2.79 9.80
C MET A 177 -3.62 3.00 8.37
N GLN A 178 -3.85 2.05 7.46
CA GLN A 178 -3.47 2.17 6.04
C GLN A 178 -4.14 3.38 5.39
N SER A 179 -5.41 3.60 5.67
CA SER A 179 -6.15 4.77 5.19
C SER A 179 -5.55 6.06 5.74
N PHE A 180 -5.22 6.10 7.03
CA PHE A 180 -4.58 7.25 7.68
C PHE A 180 -3.24 7.59 7.03
N VAL A 181 -2.34 6.61 6.87
CA VAL A 181 -1.03 6.77 6.23
C VAL A 181 -1.18 7.20 4.76
N THR A 182 -2.14 6.64 4.04
CA THR A 182 -2.41 6.98 2.63
C THR A 182 -2.85 8.44 2.49
N ASN A 183 -3.72 8.92 3.38
CA ASN A 183 -4.14 10.34 3.41
C ASN A 183 -2.93 11.28 3.64
N ILE A 184 -2.03 10.94 4.58
CA ILE A 184 -0.80 11.73 4.79
C ILE A 184 0.07 11.74 3.54
N ARG A 185 0.28 10.58 2.91
CA ARG A 185 1.09 10.48 1.69
C ARG A 185 0.48 11.26 0.54
N GLN A 186 -0.84 11.29 0.44
CA GLN A 186 -1.55 12.10 -0.54
C GLN A 186 -1.31 13.59 -0.32
N ILE A 187 -1.49 14.11 0.92
CA ILE A 187 -1.18 15.52 1.25
C ILE A 187 0.28 15.85 0.91
N ARG A 188 1.22 14.97 1.28
CA ARG A 188 2.65 15.18 0.95
C ARG A 188 2.88 15.33 -0.54
N SER A 189 2.24 14.47 -1.34
CA SER A 189 2.34 14.53 -2.80
C SER A 189 1.72 15.81 -3.36
N GLU A 190 0.55 16.20 -2.86
CA GLU A 190 -0.16 17.41 -3.29
C GLU A 190 0.60 18.68 -2.94
N MET A 191 1.23 18.74 -1.75
CA MET A 191 2.01 19.89 -1.25
C MET A 191 3.49 19.79 -1.59
N ASN A 192 3.90 18.80 -2.40
CA ASN A 192 5.30 18.58 -2.79
C ASN A 192 6.28 18.49 -1.59
N ILE A 193 5.81 17.92 -0.47
CA ILE A 193 6.62 17.69 0.72
C ILE A 193 7.42 16.41 0.54
N ALA A 194 8.75 16.52 0.54
CA ALA A 194 9.62 15.37 0.32
C ALA A 194 9.39 14.28 1.40
N PRO A 195 9.40 12.97 1.04
CA PRO A 195 9.17 11.88 2.00
C PRO A 195 10.12 11.86 3.20
N LYS A 196 11.33 12.41 3.04
CA LYS A 196 12.36 12.48 4.10
C LYS A 196 12.12 13.57 5.14
N VAL A 197 11.25 14.53 4.86
CA VAL A 197 10.94 15.64 5.79
C VAL A 197 10.03 15.11 6.88
N GLN A 198 10.40 15.27 8.14
CA GLN A 198 9.52 14.95 9.27
C GLN A 198 8.44 16.04 9.42
N ILE A 199 7.20 15.61 9.65
CA ILE A 199 6.05 16.51 9.76
C ILE A 199 5.29 16.27 11.06
N PRO A 200 4.65 17.32 11.62
CA PRO A 200 3.65 17.15 12.65
C PRO A 200 2.28 16.91 12.01
N ILE A 201 1.40 16.22 12.74
CA ILE A 201 -0.01 16.04 12.37
C ILE A 201 -0.88 16.63 13.46
N LEU A 202 -1.87 17.40 13.05
CA LEU A 202 -2.96 17.84 13.92
C LEU A 202 -4.24 17.12 13.52
N LEU A 203 -5.00 16.68 14.52
CA LEU A 203 -6.28 15.99 14.34
C LEU A 203 -7.41 16.85 14.89
N GLN A 204 -8.44 17.03 14.11
CA GLN A 204 -9.66 17.72 14.53
C GLN A 204 -10.88 16.82 14.28
N ASP A 205 -11.88 16.90 15.13
CA ASP A 205 -13.12 16.12 15.05
C ASP A 205 -12.88 14.58 15.10
N ALA A 206 -11.81 14.13 15.77
CA ALA A 206 -11.52 12.71 15.96
C ALA A 206 -12.51 12.11 16.97
N SER A 207 -13.14 10.99 16.61
CA SER A 207 -13.98 10.23 17.52
C SER A 207 -13.15 9.48 18.57
N GLU A 208 -13.78 9.04 19.66
CA GLU A 208 -13.12 8.19 20.66
C GLU A 208 -12.60 6.89 20.02
N GLY A 209 -13.33 6.33 19.05
CA GLY A 209 -12.89 5.17 18.27
C GLY A 209 -11.61 5.43 17.48
N ASP A 210 -11.51 6.61 16.81
CA ASP A 210 -10.30 7.01 16.07
C ASP A 210 -9.10 7.17 17.00
N LEU A 211 -9.30 7.76 18.19
CA LEU A 211 -8.23 7.94 19.18
C LEU A 211 -7.73 6.60 19.73
N ASN A 212 -8.61 5.63 19.96
CA ASN A 212 -8.25 4.29 20.39
C ASN A 212 -7.42 3.58 19.29
N LEU A 213 -7.87 3.65 18.03
CA LEU A 213 -7.13 3.08 16.89
C LEU A 213 -5.77 3.76 16.71
N LEU A 214 -5.72 5.08 16.87
CA LEU A 214 -4.48 5.84 16.81
C LEU A 214 -3.48 5.39 17.89
N ASN A 215 -3.93 5.24 19.13
CA ASN A 215 -3.07 4.82 20.24
C ASN A 215 -2.42 3.45 19.97
N GLU A 216 -3.18 2.49 19.42
CA GLU A 216 -2.68 1.16 19.10
C GLU A 216 -1.75 1.12 17.88
N THR A 217 -1.87 2.08 16.95
CA THR A 217 -1.16 2.06 15.66
C THR A 217 -0.15 3.20 15.48
N SER A 218 -0.05 4.10 16.46
CA SER A 218 0.74 5.36 16.35
C SER A 218 2.21 5.15 16.00
N VAL A 219 2.84 4.11 16.53
CA VAL A 219 4.25 3.79 16.23
C VAL A 219 4.41 3.51 14.73
N PHE A 220 3.55 2.67 14.16
CA PHE A 220 3.60 2.34 12.74
C PHE A 220 3.27 3.54 11.85
N ILE A 221 2.27 4.36 12.24
CA ILE A 221 1.93 5.59 11.50
C ILE A 221 3.11 6.55 11.46
N LYS A 222 3.76 6.78 12.60
CA LYS A 222 4.91 7.68 12.70
C LYS A 222 6.06 7.24 11.78
N ASP A 223 6.39 5.96 11.79
CA ASP A 223 7.46 5.41 10.98
C ASP A 223 7.11 5.44 9.49
N MET A 224 5.92 4.92 9.12
CA MET A 224 5.52 4.78 7.72
C MET A 224 5.22 6.09 7.00
N ALA A 225 4.80 7.11 7.75
CA ALA A 225 4.49 8.43 7.22
C ALA A 225 5.54 9.49 7.57
N ASN A 226 6.62 9.11 8.27
CA ASN A 226 7.68 10.01 8.74
C ASN A 226 7.12 11.20 9.53
N VAL A 227 6.32 10.88 10.58
CA VAL A 227 5.63 11.84 11.44
C VAL A 227 6.32 11.85 12.81
N TYR A 228 6.75 13.02 13.28
CA TYR A 228 7.38 13.11 14.61
C TYR A 228 6.37 13.33 15.74
N GLU A 229 5.23 13.93 15.47
CA GLU A 229 4.21 14.24 16.46
C GLU A 229 2.80 14.15 15.88
N ILE A 230 1.83 13.66 16.69
CA ILE A 230 0.40 13.67 16.37
C ILE A 230 -0.33 14.27 17.58
N LYS A 231 -1.05 15.37 17.37
CA LYS A 231 -1.82 16.08 18.40
C LYS A 231 -3.27 16.26 18.00
N THR A 232 -4.17 16.19 18.96
CA THR A 232 -5.57 16.59 18.78
C THR A 232 -5.73 18.08 19.11
N ILE A 233 -6.55 18.76 18.32
CA ILE A 233 -6.88 20.19 18.53
C ILE A 233 -8.39 20.38 18.49
N THR A 234 -8.86 21.35 19.26
CA THR A 234 -10.26 21.85 19.29
C THR A 234 -10.37 23.24 18.69
N ASP A 235 -9.28 24.00 18.75
CA ASP A 235 -9.23 25.39 18.28
C ASP A 235 -9.07 25.47 16.76
N ALA A 236 -9.17 26.69 16.24
CA ALA A 236 -8.92 26.95 14.83
C ALA A 236 -7.51 26.49 14.42
N PRO A 237 -7.38 25.62 13.41
CA PRO A 237 -6.07 25.13 12.99
C PRO A 237 -5.24 26.26 12.36
N PRO A 238 -3.90 26.21 12.49
CA PRO A 238 -3.02 27.05 11.70
C PRO A 238 -3.22 26.71 10.20
N LEU A 239 -2.66 27.53 9.31
CA LEU A 239 -2.67 27.23 7.88
C LEU A 239 -2.15 25.82 7.64
N SER A 240 -3.03 24.95 7.20
CA SER A 240 -2.75 23.50 7.09
C SER A 240 -3.35 22.92 5.81
N ALA A 241 -2.66 21.96 5.23
CA ALA A 241 -3.27 21.07 4.25
C ALA A 241 -4.16 20.05 4.97
N ILE A 242 -5.34 19.77 4.41
CA ILE A 242 -6.40 19.02 5.07
C ILE A 242 -6.75 17.79 4.24
N SER A 243 -6.90 16.66 4.91
CA SER A 243 -7.55 15.46 4.36
C SER A 243 -8.60 14.93 5.34
N LEU A 244 -9.61 14.23 4.82
CA LEU A 244 -10.70 13.68 5.62
C LEU A 244 -10.56 12.15 5.71
N LEU A 245 -10.70 11.63 6.92
CA LEU A 245 -10.83 10.19 7.17
C LEU A 245 -12.10 9.96 7.99
N GLY A 246 -13.17 9.51 7.33
CA GLY A 246 -14.48 9.50 7.95
C GLY A 246 -14.94 10.92 8.37
N GLY A 247 -15.20 11.12 9.66
CA GLY A 247 -15.51 12.43 10.23
C GLY A 247 -14.31 13.23 10.71
N MET A 248 -13.16 12.58 10.86
CA MET A 248 -11.92 13.18 11.36
C MET A 248 -11.17 13.95 10.26
N LYS A 249 -10.63 15.11 10.62
CA LYS A 249 -9.75 15.91 9.78
C LYS A 249 -8.28 15.64 10.16
N ILE A 250 -7.48 15.27 9.17
CA ILE A 250 -6.02 15.14 9.26
C ILE A 250 -5.42 16.42 8.68
N LEU A 251 -4.69 17.16 9.50
CA LEU A 251 -4.15 18.47 9.15
C LEU A 251 -2.63 18.42 9.22
N ILE A 252 -1.97 18.94 8.19
CA ILE A 252 -0.52 19.12 8.15
C ILE A 252 -0.23 20.62 8.11
N PRO A 253 0.29 21.23 9.21
CA PRO A 253 0.68 22.63 9.21
C PRO A 253 1.74 22.91 8.13
N LEU A 254 1.52 23.92 7.31
CA LEU A 254 2.40 24.24 6.19
C LEU A 254 3.55 25.19 6.58
N ALA A 255 3.42 25.88 7.70
CA ALA A 255 4.44 26.83 8.20
C ALA A 255 5.79 26.12 8.43
N GLY A 256 6.84 26.62 7.79
CA GLY A 256 8.18 26.07 7.88
C GLY A 256 8.43 24.77 7.09
N LEU A 257 7.40 24.17 6.49
CA LEU A 257 7.55 22.97 5.64
C LEU A 257 7.69 23.29 4.16
N ILE A 258 7.03 24.35 3.72
CA ILE A 258 7.08 24.83 2.33
C ILE A 258 7.25 26.36 2.32
N ASP A 259 7.92 26.86 1.30
CA ASP A 259 7.87 28.27 0.95
C ASP A 259 6.54 28.53 0.22
N ILE A 260 5.58 29.10 0.95
CA ILE A 260 4.21 29.33 0.48
C ILE A 260 4.19 30.20 -0.78
N GLU A 261 5.05 31.25 -0.85
CA GLU A 261 5.10 32.12 -2.02
C GLU A 261 5.67 31.41 -3.25
N SER A 262 6.76 30.68 -3.09
CA SER A 262 7.38 29.91 -4.17
C SER A 262 6.44 28.82 -4.68
N GLU A 263 5.75 28.11 -3.79
CA GLU A 263 4.82 27.06 -4.14
C GLU A 263 3.55 27.63 -4.80
N ARG A 264 3.03 28.75 -4.33
CA ARG A 264 1.92 29.45 -5.00
C ARG A 264 2.27 29.84 -6.42
N LYS A 265 3.43 30.44 -6.65
CA LYS A 265 3.92 30.80 -8.00
C LYS A 265 4.09 29.57 -8.89
N ARG A 266 4.52 28.43 -8.33
CA ARG A 266 4.63 27.16 -9.05
C ARG A 266 3.25 26.62 -9.47
N LEU A 267 2.29 26.67 -8.56
CA LEU A 267 0.91 26.23 -8.83
C LEU A 267 0.20 27.14 -9.83
N GLU A 268 0.39 28.46 -9.74
CA GLU A 268 -0.14 29.42 -10.72
C GLU A 268 0.38 29.16 -12.14
N LYS A 269 1.69 28.88 -12.28
CA LYS A 269 2.27 28.48 -13.58
C LYS A 269 1.67 27.17 -14.10
N LYS A 270 1.49 26.17 -13.22
CA LYS A 270 0.89 24.90 -13.58
C LYS A 270 -0.57 25.05 -13.97
N LEU A 271 -1.32 25.92 -13.30
CA LEU A 271 -2.71 26.24 -13.62
C LEU A 271 -2.84 26.82 -15.03
N ILE A 272 -1.99 27.81 -15.38
CA ILE A 272 -1.94 28.39 -16.73
C ILE A 272 -1.66 27.30 -17.78
N GLN A 273 -0.73 26.40 -17.50
CA GLN A 273 -0.38 25.31 -18.41
C GLN A 273 -1.56 24.34 -18.63
N ILE A 274 -2.27 23.98 -17.56
CA ILE A 274 -3.47 23.12 -17.63
C ILE A 274 -4.60 23.85 -18.38
N GLN A 275 -4.82 25.12 -18.12
CA GLN A 275 -5.85 25.92 -18.83
C GLN A 275 -5.58 25.97 -20.34
N ASN A 276 -4.32 26.17 -20.75
CA ASN A 276 -3.92 26.16 -22.17
C ASN A 276 -4.14 24.77 -22.80
N ASN A 277 -3.77 23.71 -22.10
CA ASN A 277 -3.97 22.33 -22.57
C ASN A 277 -5.46 22.00 -22.70
N LEU A 278 -6.26 22.37 -21.70
CA LEU A 278 -7.71 22.16 -21.67
C LEU A 278 -8.39 22.94 -22.83
N SER A 279 -8.00 24.19 -23.05
CA SER A 279 -8.48 24.99 -24.18
C SER A 279 -8.16 24.32 -25.52
N SER A 280 -6.94 23.83 -25.71
CA SER A 280 -6.52 23.14 -26.95
C SER A 280 -7.30 21.83 -27.15
N VAL A 281 -7.53 21.03 -26.11
CA VAL A 281 -8.31 19.78 -26.17
C VAL A 281 -9.79 20.12 -26.53
N ASN A 282 -10.38 21.10 -25.83
CA ASN A 282 -11.77 21.50 -26.06
C ASN A 282 -11.98 22.06 -27.47
N GLN A 283 -11.07 22.89 -28.00
CA GLN A 283 -11.13 23.36 -29.38
C GLN A 283 -11.15 22.23 -30.41
N ARG A 284 -10.35 21.16 -30.15
CA ARG A 284 -10.39 19.96 -31.01
C ARG A 284 -11.71 19.20 -30.88
N LEU A 285 -12.26 19.09 -29.68
CA LEU A 285 -13.58 18.47 -29.46
C LEU A 285 -14.74 19.26 -29.99
N GLU A 286 -14.65 20.60 -30.10
CA GLU A 286 -15.68 21.46 -30.70
C GLU A 286 -15.63 21.46 -32.23
N ASN A 287 -14.50 21.08 -32.83
CA ASN A 287 -14.35 21.06 -34.29
C ASN A 287 -15.20 19.94 -34.91
N LYS A 288 -16.28 20.32 -35.56
CA LYS A 288 -17.23 19.39 -36.21
C LYS A 288 -16.58 18.49 -37.26
N ASN A 289 -15.59 19.01 -38.00
CA ASN A 289 -14.85 18.24 -39.01
C ASN A 289 -13.94 17.19 -38.36
N PHE A 290 -13.37 17.48 -37.21
CA PHE A 290 -12.59 16.52 -36.46
C PHE A 290 -13.48 15.40 -35.90
N LYS A 291 -14.59 15.75 -35.23
CA LYS A 291 -15.52 14.75 -34.65
C LYS A 291 -16.09 13.79 -35.72
N SER A 292 -16.32 14.26 -36.94
CA SER A 292 -16.89 13.42 -38.00
C SER A 292 -15.87 12.52 -38.71
N LYS A 293 -14.56 12.86 -38.67
CA LYS A 293 -13.49 12.12 -39.37
C LYS A 293 -12.56 11.33 -38.45
N ALA A 294 -12.48 11.67 -37.18
CA ALA A 294 -11.59 10.97 -36.24
C ALA A 294 -12.16 9.60 -35.84
N PRO A 295 -11.32 8.58 -35.63
CA PRO A 295 -11.72 7.32 -35.05
C PRO A 295 -12.38 7.52 -33.66
N LYS A 296 -13.36 6.66 -33.31
CA LYS A 296 -14.13 6.80 -32.07
C LYS A 296 -13.25 6.74 -30.84
N ASP A 297 -12.25 5.85 -30.84
CA ASP A 297 -11.28 5.68 -29.75
C ASP A 297 -10.44 6.94 -29.50
N VAL A 298 -10.11 7.69 -30.55
CA VAL A 298 -9.38 8.97 -30.41
C VAL A 298 -10.26 10.05 -29.78
N VAL A 299 -11.54 10.10 -30.15
CA VAL A 299 -12.50 11.07 -29.59
C VAL A 299 -12.76 10.73 -28.11
N GLU A 300 -12.96 9.45 -27.76
CA GLU A 300 -13.15 9.00 -26.38
C GLU A 300 -11.92 9.31 -25.51
N ASN A 301 -10.72 9.09 -26.02
CA ASN A 301 -9.47 9.46 -25.33
C ASN A 301 -9.37 10.96 -25.06
N LEU A 302 -9.74 11.82 -26.03
CA LEU A 302 -9.74 13.27 -25.84
C LEU A 302 -10.79 13.75 -24.83
N VAL A 303 -11.97 13.12 -24.79
CA VAL A 303 -12.99 13.40 -23.77
C VAL A 303 -12.45 13.05 -22.39
N SER A 304 -11.91 11.86 -22.21
CA SER A 304 -11.31 11.44 -20.94
C SER A 304 -10.15 12.36 -20.51
N GLN A 305 -9.34 12.81 -21.46
CA GLN A 305 -8.27 13.78 -21.21
C GLN A 305 -8.81 15.14 -20.76
N SER A 306 -9.90 15.64 -21.38
CA SER A 306 -10.56 16.89 -20.99
C SER A 306 -11.12 16.81 -19.57
N GLU A 307 -11.74 15.68 -19.20
CA GLU A 307 -12.26 15.44 -17.84
C GLU A 307 -11.15 15.43 -16.81
N LEU A 308 -10.06 14.72 -17.07
CA LEU A 308 -8.88 14.68 -16.18
C LEU A 308 -8.27 16.06 -15.98
N LEU A 309 -8.05 16.82 -17.05
CA LEU A 309 -7.51 18.17 -16.98
C LEU A 309 -8.45 19.14 -16.22
N SER A 310 -9.77 18.96 -16.35
CA SER A 310 -10.76 19.74 -15.59
C SER A 310 -10.71 19.45 -14.11
N GLN A 311 -10.56 18.17 -13.72
CA GLN A 311 -10.39 17.76 -12.32
C GLN A 311 -9.07 18.29 -11.73
N ASP A 312 -7.97 18.21 -12.49
CA ASP A 312 -6.68 18.73 -12.06
C ASP A 312 -6.70 20.26 -11.91
N LYS A 313 -7.41 20.98 -12.80
CA LYS A 313 -7.64 22.42 -12.67
C LYS A 313 -8.31 22.75 -11.33
N ILE A 314 -9.44 22.11 -11.02
CA ILE A 314 -10.19 22.34 -9.78
C ILE A 314 -9.32 22.06 -8.55
N LYS A 315 -8.51 21.00 -8.57
CA LYS A 315 -7.60 20.67 -7.46
C LYS A 315 -6.59 21.78 -7.23
N ILE A 316 -5.94 22.28 -8.30
CA ILE A 316 -4.92 23.32 -8.19
C ILE A 316 -5.53 24.65 -7.76
N GLU A 317 -6.70 25.02 -8.28
CA GLU A 317 -7.42 26.23 -7.86
C GLU A 317 -7.70 26.22 -6.36
N ARG A 318 -8.17 25.09 -5.81
CA ARG A 318 -8.38 24.90 -4.36
C ARG A 318 -7.09 25.03 -3.57
N GLN A 319 -5.98 24.48 -4.05
CA GLN A 319 -4.67 24.60 -3.39
C GLN A 319 -4.19 26.05 -3.33
N ILE A 320 -4.32 26.80 -4.42
CA ILE A 320 -3.97 28.23 -4.48
C ILE A 320 -4.86 29.05 -3.52
N GLU A 321 -6.17 28.76 -3.49
CA GLU A 321 -7.11 29.43 -2.60
C GLU A 321 -6.75 29.22 -1.13
N MET A 322 -6.44 27.98 -0.73
CA MET A 322 -6.00 27.67 0.63
C MET A 322 -4.73 28.46 1.02
N MET A 323 -3.79 28.64 0.10
CA MET A 323 -2.55 29.40 0.34
C MET A 323 -2.75 30.91 0.34
N SER A 324 -3.86 31.41 -0.20
CA SER A 324 -4.16 32.85 -0.26
C SER A 324 -4.92 33.35 0.96
N LEU A 325 -5.47 32.48 1.77
CA LEU A 325 -6.19 32.79 3.02
C LEU A 325 -5.24 32.96 4.23
N SER A 326 -3.93 32.93 4.00
CA SER A 326 -2.87 33.20 4.96
C SER A 326 -2.37 34.63 4.77
#